data_8f2dc5ca59ba9fe86433821a3a37ecd2
#
_entry.id   8f2dc5ca59ba9fe86433821a3a37ecd2
#
_cell.length_a   1.000
_cell.length_b   1.000
_cell.length_c   1.000
_cell.angle_alpha   90.00
_cell.angle_beta   90.00
_cell.angle_gamma   90.00
#
_symmetry.space_group_name_H-M   'P 1'
#
loop_
_entity.id
_entity.type
_entity.pdbx_description
1 polymer ?
#
loop_
_entity_poly.entity_id
_entity_poly.type
_entity_poly.pdbx_seq_one_letter_code
_entity_poly.pdbx_strand_id
1 'polypeptide(L)'
;MELTPAHLRYLLAIYEVSQTHLDICSRSIAEKLGVTKPSVVRIMNLLMEHGMIVKEHYRKIYLTDRGIFVAKEVKAQLDTVLKNFPPVKIELTDEERFTAALALTSALPERAFTGEYDRLFGPDTSETEMENVS
;
A
#
# COMPACT_ATOMS: atom_id res chain seq x y z
N MET A 1 5.62 -9.24 12.14
CA MET A 1 4.76 -8.11 12.54
C MET A 1 4.20 -7.44 11.31
N GLU A 2 2.94 -7.17 11.35
CA GLU A 2 2.27 -6.56 10.21
C GLU A 2 2.34 -5.05 10.27
N LEU A 3 2.37 -4.45 9.10
CA LEU A 3 2.33 -3.00 9.01
C LEU A 3 0.89 -2.53 9.14
N THR A 4 0.69 -1.50 9.95
CA THR A 4 -0.64 -0.91 10.11
C THR A 4 -0.98 -0.07 8.89
N PRO A 5 -2.27 0.30 8.70
CA PRO A 5 -2.62 1.21 7.62
C PRO A 5 -1.82 2.52 7.65
N ALA A 6 -1.53 3.04 8.84
CA ALA A 6 -0.72 4.24 8.95
C ALA A 6 0.69 4.01 8.41
N HIS A 7 1.29 2.86 8.73
CA HIS A 7 2.63 2.53 8.22
C HIS A 7 2.60 2.39 6.70
N LEU A 8 1.57 1.76 6.17
CA LEU A 8 1.43 1.58 4.72
C LEU A 8 1.29 2.92 4.01
N ARG A 9 0.59 3.87 4.64
CA ARG A 9 0.46 5.20 4.07
C ARG A 9 1.84 5.86 3.90
N TYR A 10 2.70 5.72 4.90
CA TYR A 10 4.07 6.25 4.81
C TYR A 10 4.86 5.54 3.72
N LEU A 11 4.74 4.21 3.65
CA LEU A 11 5.45 3.45 2.63
C LEU A 11 5.02 3.86 1.22
N LEU A 12 3.72 4.05 1.01
CA LEU A 12 3.23 4.50 -0.29
C LEU A 12 3.72 5.89 -0.62
N ALA A 13 3.78 6.79 0.37
CA ALA A 13 4.30 8.14 0.16
C ALA A 13 5.78 8.10 -0.23
N ILE A 14 6.56 7.27 0.44
CA ILE A 14 7.97 7.10 0.12
C ILE A 14 8.12 6.55 -1.29
N TYR A 15 7.30 5.57 -1.66
CA TYR A 15 7.33 5.00 -2.99
C TYR A 15 7.02 6.06 -4.05
N GLU A 16 6.01 6.90 -3.82
CA GLU A 16 5.65 7.96 -4.76
C GLU A 16 6.80 8.95 -4.93
N VAL A 17 7.42 9.37 -3.83
CA VAL A 17 8.56 10.30 -3.92
C VAL A 17 9.71 9.64 -4.68
N SER A 18 9.91 8.33 -4.51
CA SER A 18 10.97 7.61 -5.20
C SER A 18 10.80 7.60 -6.72
N GLN A 19 9.58 7.84 -7.20
CA GLN A 19 9.31 7.90 -8.64
C GLN A 19 9.54 9.29 -9.21
N THR A 20 9.96 10.23 -8.40
CA THR A 20 10.26 11.61 -8.81
C THR A 20 11.77 11.82 -8.77
N HIS A 21 12.19 13.04 -9.14
CA HIS A 21 13.60 13.42 -9.05
C HIS A 21 13.97 13.96 -7.67
N LEU A 22 13.01 14.01 -6.74
CA LEU A 22 13.25 14.51 -5.40
C LEU A 22 13.88 13.44 -4.53
N ASP A 23 14.73 13.87 -3.61
CA ASP A 23 15.32 12.98 -2.62
C ASP A 23 14.26 12.57 -1.60
N ILE A 24 14.34 11.33 -1.16
CA ILE A 24 13.50 10.84 -0.07
C ILE A 24 14.20 11.23 1.24
N CYS A 25 13.52 12.02 2.06
CA CYS A 25 14.03 12.39 3.38
C CYS A 25 12.83 12.66 4.28
N SER A 26 13.12 12.76 5.59
CA SER A 26 12.05 13.00 6.57
C SER A 26 11.25 14.25 6.23
N ARG A 27 11.94 15.28 5.77
CA ARG A 27 11.30 16.55 5.45
C ARG A 27 10.33 16.41 4.28
N SER A 28 10.76 15.75 3.20
CA SER A 28 9.91 15.65 2.02
C SER A 28 8.66 14.82 2.32
N ILE A 29 8.81 13.79 3.12
CA ILE A 29 7.67 12.94 3.50
C ILE A 29 6.74 13.68 4.45
N ALA A 30 7.30 14.44 5.41
CA ALA A 30 6.50 15.23 6.33
C ALA A 30 5.64 16.25 5.56
N GLU A 31 6.23 16.90 4.58
CA GLU A 31 5.50 17.87 3.77
C GLU A 31 4.41 17.19 2.93
N LYS A 32 4.75 16.05 2.34
CA LYS A 32 3.79 15.33 1.50
C LYS A 32 2.57 14.85 2.30
N LEU A 33 2.79 14.38 3.50
CA LEU A 33 1.71 13.81 4.33
C LEU A 33 1.07 14.82 5.27
N GLY A 34 1.64 16.01 5.39
CA GLY A 34 1.10 17.01 6.31
C GLY A 34 1.26 16.64 7.76
N VAL A 35 2.35 15.98 8.11
CA VAL A 35 2.61 15.50 9.47
C VAL A 35 3.91 16.09 9.99
N THR A 36 4.20 15.89 11.28
CA THR A 36 5.41 16.43 11.88
C THR A 36 6.62 15.56 11.53
N LYS A 37 7.79 16.18 11.50
CA LYS A 37 9.02 15.46 11.20
C LYS A 37 9.32 14.35 12.22
N PRO A 38 9.13 14.57 13.55
CA PRO A 38 9.33 13.48 14.50
C PRO A 38 8.45 12.26 14.24
N SER A 39 7.21 12.48 13.82
CA SER A 39 6.32 11.38 13.47
C SER A 39 6.88 10.58 12.29
N VAL A 40 7.40 11.28 11.28
CA VAL A 40 8.00 10.62 10.11
C VAL A 40 9.20 9.80 10.54
N VAL A 41 10.09 10.39 11.36
CA VAL A 41 11.30 9.70 11.80
C VAL A 41 10.95 8.40 12.52
N ARG A 42 9.93 8.44 13.38
CA ARG A 42 9.51 7.27 14.14
C ARG A 42 9.06 6.14 13.20
N ILE A 43 8.25 6.48 12.21
CA ILE A 43 7.75 5.47 11.27
C ILE A 43 8.86 5.00 10.34
N MET A 44 9.77 5.88 9.92
CA MET A 44 10.90 5.47 9.10
C MET A 44 11.80 4.48 9.82
N ASN A 45 12.03 4.68 11.12
CA ASN A 45 12.80 3.73 11.90
C ASN A 45 12.13 2.35 11.92
N LEU A 46 10.81 2.34 12.04
CA LEU A 46 10.05 1.10 12.00
C LEU A 46 10.16 0.44 10.64
N LEU A 47 10.05 1.21 9.56
CA LEU A 47 10.18 0.65 8.20
C LEU A 47 11.59 0.11 7.95
N MET A 48 12.61 0.76 8.53
CA MET A 48 13.97 0.23 8.45
C MET A 48 14.10 -1.11 9.15
N GLU A 49 13.47 -1.24 10.34
CA GLU A 49 13.48 -2.51 11.07
C GLU A 49 12.83 -3.63 10.28
N HIS A 50 11.83 -3.28 9.47
CA HIS A 50 11.15 -4.28 8.63
C HIS A 50 11.83 -4.49 7.29
N GLY A 51 12.97 -3.86 7.06
CA GLY A 51 13.72 -4.06 5.83
C GLY A 51 13.10 -3.42 4.61
N MET A 52 12.24 -2.43 4.79
CA MET A 52 11.55 -1.76 3.68
C MET A 52 12.37 -0.62 3.11
N ILE A 53 13.15 0.06 3.94
CA ILE A 53 13.98 1.18 3.53
C ILE A 53 15.35 1.07 4.19
N VAL A 54 16.34 1.73 3.59
CA VAL A 54 17.67 1.89 4.16
C VAL A 54 18.02 3.37 4.15
N LYS A 55 18.84 3.76 5.09
CA LYS A 55 19.30 5.14 5.22
C LYS A 55 20.80 5.17 5.02
N GLU A 56 21.23 5.99 4.09
CA GLU A 56 22.64 6.13 3.77
C GLU A 56 23.20 7.44 4.31
N HIS A 57 24.47 7.70 4.00
CA HIS A 57 25.15 8.93 4.38
C HIS A 57 24.33 10.13 3.92
N TYR A 58 24.42 11.22 4.65
CA TYR A 58 23.73 12.48 4.35
C TYR A 58 22.22 12.35 4.43
N ARG A 59 21.72 11.33 5.17
CA ARG A 59 20.32 11.16 5.47
C ARG A 59 19.46 10.82 4.26
N LYS A 60 20.07 10.37 3.19
CA LYS A 60 19.30 9.90 2.03
C LYS A 60 18.68 8.55 2.34
N ILE A 61 17.47 8.37 1.91
CA ILE A 61 16.68 7.18 2.18
C ILE A 61 16.37 6.52 0.85
N TYR A 62 16.47 5.20 0.83
CA TYR A 62 16.19 4.42 -0.37
C TYR A 62 15.27 3.25 0.00
N LEU A 63 14.37 2.91 -0.92
CA LEU A 63 13.59 1.71 -0.78
C LEU A 63 14.47 0.50 -1.09
N THR A 64 14.30 -0.55 -0.29
CA THR A 64 14.91 -1.84 -0.61
C THR A 64 14.05 -2.54 -1.66
N ASP A 65 14.57 -3.64 -2.23
CA ASP A 65 13.76 -4.45 -3.14
C ASP A 65 12.48 -4.91 -2.46
N ARG A 66 12.56 -5.28 -1.18
CA ARG A 66 11.40 -5.66 -0.40
C ARG A 66 10.41 -4.51 -0.27
N GLY A 67 10.91 -3.30 0.01
CA GLY A 67 10.07 -2.12 0.13
C GLY A 67 9.33 -1.80 -1.16
N ILE A 68 10.04 -1.90 -2.28
CA ILE A 68 9.42 -1.67 -3.59
C ILE A 68 8.35 -2.72 -3.87
N PHE A 69 8.65 -3.98 -3.58
CA PHE A 69 7.71 -5.06 -3.80
C PHE A 69 6.43 -4.85 -2.98
N VAL A 70 6.59 -4.57 -1.69
CA VAL A 70 5.43 -4.39 -0.81
C VAL A 70 4.63 -3.16 -1.22
N ALA A 71 5.32 -2.06 -1.57
CA ALA A 71 4.61 -0.84 -1.99
C ALA A 71 3.79 -1.08 -3.25
N LYS A 72 4.33 -1.79 -4.22
CA LYS A 72 3.60 -2.11 -5.45
C LYS A 72 2.41 -3.03 -5.17
N GLU A 73 2.60 -4.02 -4.30
CA GLU A 73 1.52 -4.92 -3.89
C GLU A 73 0.38 -4.14 -3.26
N VAL A 74 0.73 -3.32 -2.27
CA VAL A 74 -0.28 -2.56 -1.55
C VAL A 74 -1.00 -1.60 -2.48
N LYS A 75 -0.26 -0.96 -3.37
CA LYS A 75 -0.86 -0.03 -4.32
C LYS A 75 -1.86 -0.74 -5.24
N ALA A 76 -1.50 -1.91 -5.74
CA ALA A 76 -2.40 -2.69 -6.59
C ALA A 76 -3.64 -3.13 -5.84
N GLN A 77 -3.49 -3.56 -4.59
CA GLN A 77 -4.61 -3.96 -3.76
C GLN A 77 -5.51 -2.77 -3.44
N LEU A 78 -4.91 -1.63 -3.12
CA LEU A 78 -5.65 -0.41 -2.86
C LEU A 78 -6.46 0.01 -4.08
N ASP A 79 -5.86 -0.07 -5.27
CA ASP A 79 -6.58 0.27 -6.50
C ASP A 79 -7.79 -0.63 -6.70
N THR A 80 -7.65 -1.93 -6.40
CA THR A 80 -8.77 -2.87 -6.48
C THR A 80 -9.89 -2.46 -5.52
N VAL A 81 -9.53 -2.12 -4.28
CA VAL A 81 -10.52 -1.70 -3.28
C VAL A 81 -11.22 -0.42 -3.73
N LEU A 82 -10.44 0.55 -4.24
CA LEU A 82 -11.04 1.82 -4.69
C LEU A 82 -12.01 1.63 -5.85
N LYS A 83 -11.69 0.73 -6.77
CA LYS A 83 -12.57 0.45 -7.91
C LYS A 83 -13.86 -0.22 -7.48
N ASN A 84 -13.82 -0.95 -6.38
CA ASN A 84 -14.96 -1.70 -5.88
C ASN A 84 -15.46 -1.13 -4.56
N PHE A 85 -15.22 0.15 -4.32
CA PHE A 85 -15.57 0.78 -3.07
C PHE A 85 -17.06 0.67 -2.84
N PRO A 86 -17.49 0.26 -1.63
CA PRO A 86 -18.91 0.06 -1.37
C PRO A 86 -19.69 1.37 -1.47
N PRO A 87 -20.93 1.33 -1.98
CA PRO A 87 -21.75 2.53 -2.03
C PRO A 87 -22.09 2.99 -0.61
N VAL A 88 -21.98 4.30 -0.38
CA VAL A 88 -22.32 4.90 0.90
C VAL A 88 -23.30 6.02 0.64
N LYS A 89 -24.01 6.42 1.69
CA LYS A 89 -25.12 7.36 1.52
C LYS A 89 -24.67 8.81 1.40
N ILE A 90 -23.43 9.10 1.78
CA ILE A 90 -22.90 10.46 1.66
C ILE A 90 -21.67 10.42 0.77
N GLU A 91 -21.39 11.59 0.21
CA GLU A 91 -20.19 11.72 -0.61
C GLU A 91 -18.97 11.90 0.28
N LEU A 92 -17.96 11.09 0.04
CA LEU A 92 -16.73 11.14 0.82
C LEU A 92 -15.72 12.05 0.13
N THR A 93 -14.90 12.74 0.95
CA THR A 93 -13.75 13.44 0.39
C THR A 93 -12.73 12.41 -0.11
N ASP A 94 -11.82 12.87 -0.96
CA ASP A 94 -10.76 11.98 -1.44
C ASP A 94 -9.95 11.41 -0.30
N GLU A 95 -9.67 12.24 0.72
CA GLU A 95 -8.90 11.80 1.88
C GLU A 95 -9.66 10.75 2.69
N GLU A 96 -10.95 10.97 2.91
CA GLU A 96 -11.77 9.99 3.64
C GLU A 96 -11.83 8.67 2.88
N ARG A 97 -12.00 8.75 1.57
CA ARG A 97 -12.08 7.56 0.72
C ARG A 97 -10.77 6.80 0.73
N PHE A 98 -9.65 7.51 0.62
CA PHE A 98 -8.34 6.89 0.65
C PHE A 98 -8.09 6.20 1.99
N THR A 99 -8.37 6.88 3.08
CA THR A 99 -8.18 6.33 4.43
C THR A 99 -9.00 5.07 4.65
N ALA A 100 -10.27 5.11 4.26
CA ALA A 100 -11.15 3.95 4.40
C ALA A 100 -10.69 2.80 3.52
N ALA A 101 -10.30 3.10 2.27
CA ALA A 101 -9.85 2.07 1.34
C ALA A 101 -8.56 1.41 1.82
N LEU A 102 -7.65 2.19 2.39
CA LEU A 102 -6.38 1.65 2.90
C LEU A 102 -6.63 0.75 4.11
N ALA A 103 -7.54 1.15 5.00
CA ALA A 103 -7.92 0.32 6.13
C ALA A 103 -8.53 -1.01 5.67
N LEU A 104 -9.41 -0.94 4.67
CA LEU A 104 -10.04 -2.14 4.12
C LEU A 104 -9.01 -3.05 3.45
N THR A 105 -8.08 -2.46 2.70
CA THR A 105 -6.99 -3.21 2.07
C THR A 105 -6.21 -4.00 3.11
N SER A 106 -5.90 -3.36 4.25
CA SER A 106 -5.15 -4.01 5.33
C SER A 106 -5.94 -5.11 6.02
N ALA A 107 -7.26 -4.97 6.06
CA ALA A 107 -8.12 -5.91 6.79
C ALA A 107 -8.50 -7.13 5.96
N LEU A 108 -8.50 -7.02 4.65
CA LEU A 108 -8.89 -8.13 3.78
C LEU A 108 -7.80 -9.19 3.72
N PRO A 109 -8.17 -10.46 3.65
CA PRO A 109 -7.17 -11.52 3.48
C PRO A 109 -6.57 -11.45 2.08
N GLU A 110 -5.35 -11.96 1.95
CA GLU A 110 -4.64 -11.89 0.69
C GLU A 110 -5.40 -12.56 -0.44
N ARG A 111 -6.11 -13.65 -0.16
CA ARG A 111 -6.86 -14.35 -1.20
C ARG A 111 -7.95 -13.50 -1.82
N ALA A 112 -8.36 -12.42 -1.16
CA ALA A 112 -9.35 -11.50 -1.73
C ALA A 112 -8.80 -10.78 -2.97
N PHE A 113 -7.47 -10.69 -3.08
CA PHE A 113 -6.82 -9.99 -4.19
C PHE A 113 -6.21 -10.95 -5.20
N THR A 114 -5.81 -12.13 -4.75
CA THR A 114 -5.11 -13.09 -5.63
C THR A 114 -6.05 -14.05 -6.32
N GLY A 115 -7.28 -14.15 -5.85
CA GLY A 115 -8.22 -15.15 -6.38
C GLY A 115 -7.84 -16.58 -6.01
N GLU A 116 -7.00 -16.74 -5.01
CA GLU A 116 -6.50 -18.06 -4.66
C GLU A 116 -7.63 -18.99 -4.24
N TYR A 117 -8.64 -18.45 -3.56
CA TYR A 117 -9.78 -19.25 -3.18
C TYR A 117 -10.48 -19.85 -4.42
N ASP A 118 -10.71 -19.01 -5.42
CA ASP A 118 -11.36 -19.47 -6.65
C ASP A 118 -10.52 -20.51 -7.35
N ARG A 119 -9.20 -20.37 -7.33
CA ARG A 119 -8.30 -21.31 -7.97
C ARG A 119 -8.36 -22.69 -7.28
N LEU A 120 -8.50 -22.70 -5.96
CA LEU A 120 -8.47 -23.94 -5.19
C LEU A 120 -9.86 -24.54 -4.95
N PHE A 121 -10.87 -23.72 -4.78
CA PHE A 121 -12.17 -24.16 -4.31
C PHE A 121 -13.35 -23.67 -5.15
N GLY A 122 -13.10 -22.73 -6.05
CA GLY A 122 -14.15 -22.17 -6.87
C GLY A 122 -14.46 -23.05 -8.07
N PRO A 123 -15.42 -22.63 -8.89
CA PRO A 123 -15.72 -23.35 -10.13
C PRO A 123 -14.52 -23.33 -11.05
N ASP A 124 -14.40 -24.38 -11.84
CA ASP A 124 -13.33 -24.45 -12.83
C ASP A 124 -13.66 -23.49 -13.95
N THR A 125 -12.88 -22.47 -14.06
CA THR A 125 -13.07 -21.43 -15.05
C THR A 125 -12.16 -21.62 -16.25
N SER A 126 -11.41 -22.69 -16.20
CA SER A 126 -10.58 -22.99 -17.34
C SER A 126 -11.45 -23.41 -18.52
N GLU A 127 -12.43 -23.33 -18.06
CA GLU A 127 -13.11 -23.30 -18.63
C GLU A 127 -13.70 -22.29 -18.95
N THR A 128 -13.77 -22.34 -18.45
CA THR A 128 -13.99 -21.51 -18.63
C THR A 128 -14.08 -20.96 -18.85
N GLU A 129 -13.81 -21.33 -19.00
CA GLU A 129 -13.60 -20.97 -19.20
C GLU A 129 -14.10 -20.86 -19.29
N MET A 130 -14.52 -21.55 -19.38
CA MET A 130 -14.70 -21.55 -19.52
C MET A 130 -15.42 -21.29 -19.38
N GLU A 131 -15.70 -21.83 -19.52
CA GLU A 131 -15.96 -21.76 -19.52
C GLU A 131 -16.30 -21.56 -19.36
N ASN A 132 -16.72 -22.20 -19.64
CA ASN A 132 -16.73 -22.16 -19.55
C ASN A 132 -16.95 -22.33 -19.31
N VAL A 133 -17.26 -22.93 -19.42
CA VAL A 133 -17.08 -23.23 -19.32
C VAL A 133 -17.33 -23.35 -19.20
N SER A 134 -17.43 -23.86 -19.44
CA SER A 134 -17.50 -24.12 -19.27
C SER A 134 -17.45 -23.79 -19.11
#